data_e5dd916c62e18b022a86132a29aeef45
#
_entry.id   e5dd916c62e18b022a86132a29aeef45
#
_cell.length_a   1.000
_cell.length_b   1.000
_cell.length_c   1.000
_cell.angle_alpha   90.00
_cell.angle_beta   90.00
_cell.angle_gamma   90.00
#
_symmetry.space_group_name_H-M   'P 1'
#
loop_
_entity.id
_entity.type
_entity.pdbx_description
1 polymer ?
#
loop_
_entity_poly.entity_id
_entity_poly.type
_entity_poly.pdbx_seq_one_letter_code
_entity_poly.pdbx_strand_id
1 'polypeptide(L)'
;MATIHLLSDFKEFLRLLNAHHVEYLLIGGYAVGYYGYPRATADLEVWIALHPANADKVVAVLKEFGFDDPELSADLFLKQWQIIRLGLPPARIELTTTISGVDFGECYAAQVTDVVDGVRVNLIDLDHLKTNKKASGRHQDLADLEHLP
;
A
#
# COMPACT_ATOMS: atom_id res chain seq x y z
N MET A 1 7.06 8.55 18.78
CA MET A 1 6.47 7.86 17.62
C MET A 1 6.37 6.38 17.90
N ALA A 2 5.25 5.77 17.59
CA ALA A 2 5.09 4.33 17.81
C ALA A 2 6.05 3.53 16.91
N THR A 3 6.64 2.46 17.47
CA THR A 3 7.48 1.56 16.69
C THR A 3 6.59 0.63 15.88
N ILE A 4 6.80 0.55 14.58
CA ILE A 4 6.08 -0.34 13.68
C ILE A 4 6.94 -1.56 13.42
N HIS A 5 6.36 -2.74 13.61
CA HIS A 5 6.97 -4.02 13.27
C HIS A 5 6.30 -4.57 12.02
N LEU A 6 7.12 -4.88 11.02
CA LEU A 6 6.65 -5.51 9.79
C LEU A 6 6.98 -7.00 9.81
N LEU A 7 6.05 -7.82 9.34
CA LEU A 7 6.34 -9.23 9.09
C LEU A 7 7.45 -9.35 8.06
N SER A 8 8.26 -10.42 8.15
CA SER A 8 9.37 -10.63 7.21
C SER A 8 8.92 -10.67 5.75
N ASP A 9 7.76 -11.26 5.46
CA ASP A 9 7.20 -11.28 4.11
C ASP A 9 6.86 -9.87 3.61
N PHE A 10 6.33 -9.01 4.47
CA PHE A 10 6.04 -7.62 4.11
C PHE A 10 7.31 -6.83 3.82
N LYS A 11 8.35 -7.04 4.61
CA LYS A 11 9.65 -6.42 4.38
C LYS A 11 10.24 -6.84 3.04
N GLU A 12 10.19 -8.13 2.73
CA GLU A 12 10.69 -8.66 1.47
C GLU A 12 9.91 -8.08 0.29
N PHE A 13 8.58 -8.04 0.39
CA PHE A 13 7.74 -7.49 -0.67
C PHE A 13 8.05 -6.00 -0.92
N LEU A 14 8.16 -5.21 0.13
CA LEU A 14 8.50 -3.78 0.02
C LEU A 14 9.89 -3.58 -0.58
N ARG A 15 10.87 -4.42 -0.21
CA ARG A 15 12.21 -4.36 -0.80
C ARG A 15 12.18 -4.65 -2.30
N LEU A 16 11.36 -5.62 -2.73
CA LEU A 16 11.20 -5.95 -4.14
C LEU A 16 10.54 -4.80 -4.91
N LEU A 17 9.50 -4.18 -4.34
CA LEU A 17 8.89 -2.99 -4.94
C LEU A 17 9.94 -1.89 -5.17
N ASN A 18 10.78 -1.65 -4.18
CA ASN A 18 11.85 -0.66 -4.28
C ASN A 18 12.90 -1.05 -5.32
N ALA A 19 13.33 -2.31 -5.32
CA ALA A 19 14.36 -2.82 -6.25
C ALA A 19 13.92 -2.72 -7.71
N HIS A 20 12.64 -2.95 -7.98
CA HIS A 20 12.06 -2.86 -9.32
C HIS A 20 11.59 -1.44 -9.68
N HIS A 21 11.78 -0.48 -8.81
CA HIS A 21 11.35 0.92 -9.01
C HIS A 21 9.85 1.05 -9.27
N VAL A 22 9.05 0.26 -8.58
CA VAL A 22 7.59 0.36 -8.65
C VAL A 22 7.15 1.68 -8.03
N GLU A 23 6.24 2.37 -8.71
CA GLU A 23 5.59 3.54 -8.14
C GLU A 23 4.44 3.06 -7.27
N TYR A 24 4.58 3.23 -5.96
CA TYR A 24 3.60 2.77 -4.99
C TYR A 24 3.55 3.68 -3.77
N LEU A 25 2.46 3.59 -3.03
CA LEU A 25 2.31 4.23 -1.72
C LEU A 25 1.74 3.20 -0.74
N LEU A 26 2.35 3.12 0.44
CA LEU A 26 1.78 2.37 1.55
C LEU A 26 0.60 3.16 2.09
N ILE A 27 -0.55 2.51 2.19
CA ILE A 27 -1.81 3.08 2.68
C ILE A 27 -2.37 2.18 3.80
N GLY A 28 -3.58 2.45 4.24
CA GLY A 28 -4.31 1.58 5.16
C GLY A 28 -3.75 1.55 6.58
N GLY A 29 -3.92 0.42 7.26
CA GLY A 29 -3.59 0.29 8.68
C GLY A 29 -2.15 0.56 9.05
N TYR A 30 -1.20 0.16 8.23
CA TYR A 30 0.22 0.43 8.49
C TYR A 30 0.55 1.92 8.34
N ALA A 31 -0.07 2.63 7.39
CA ALA A 31 0.08 4.07 7.26
C ALA A 31 -0.53 4.79 8.47
N VAL A 32 -1.70 4.36 8.91
CA VAL A 32 -2.34 4.89 10.12
C VAL A 32 -1.43 4.71 11.33
N GLY A 33 -0.84 3.53 11.47
CA GLY A 33 0.14 3.24 12.53
C GLY A 33 1.36 4.14 12.47
N TYR A 34 1.87 4.38 11.29
CA TYR A 34 3.02 5.27 11.08
C TYR A 34 2.73 6.68 11.60
N TYR A 35 1.52 7.20 11.38
CA TYR A 35 1.14 8.55 11.81
C TYR A 35 0.68 8.62 13.27
N GLY A 36 0.82 7.54 14.03
CA GLY A 36 0.69 7.59 15.48
C GLY A 36 -0.48 6.82 16.08
N TYR A 37 -1.27 6.13 15.27
CA TYR A 37 -2.34 5.26 15.77
C TYR A 37 -2.11 3.81 15.41
N PRO A 38 -1.20 3.11 16.15
CA PRO A 38 -0.97 1.70 15.91
C PRO A 38 -2.20 0.88 16.32
N ARG A 39 -2.67 0.03 15.42
CA ARG A 39 -3.77 -0.90 15.66
C ARG A 39 -3.52 -2.20 14.91
N ALA A 40 -4.24 -3.25 15.30
CA ALA A 40 -4.15 -4.51 14.56
C ALA A 40 -4.62 -4.31 13.11
N THR A 41 -3.83 -4.86 12.18
CA THR A 41 -4.18 -4.86 10.76
C THR A 41 -3.77 -6.22 10.16
N ALA A 42 -4.65 -6.78 9.35
CA ALA A 42 -4.44 -8.09 8.75
C ALA A 42 -3.67 -8.01 7.43
N ASP A 43 -3.63 -6.84 6.79
CA ASP A 43 -3.14 -6.67 5.43
C ASP A 43 -2.08 -5.60 5.34
N LEU A 44 -1.08 -5.86 4.49
CA LEU A 44 -0.23 -4.79 3.96
C LEU A 44 -0.95 -4.23 2.74
N GLU A 45 -1.43 -3.00 2.82
CA GLU A 45 -2.17 -2.34 1.74
C GLU A 45 -1.25 -1.43 0.94
N VAL A 46 -1.09 -1.73 -0.33
CA VAL A 46 -0.19 -1.02 -1.25
C VAL A 46 -0.99 -0.48 -2.43
N TRP A 47 -0.93 0.82 -2.63
CA TRP A 47 -1.56 1.50 -3.76
C TRP A 47 -0.53 1.70 -4.86
N ILE A 48 -0.81 1.18 -6.06
CA ILE A 48 0.13 1.19 -7.20
C ILE A 48 -0.32 2.17 -8.27
N ALA A 49 0.64 2.81 -8.94
CA ALA A 49 0.36 3.70 -10.06
C ALA A 49 -0.23 2.92 -11.24
N LEU A 50 -1.25 3.48 -11.86
CA LEU A 50 -2.04 2.85 -12.90
C LEU A 50 -1.51 3.25 -14.29
N HIS A 51 -0.42 2.63 -14.71
CA HIS A 51 0.12 2.78 -16.08
C HIS A 51 0.93 1.54 -16.49
N PRO A 52 1.08 1.29 -17.83
CA PRO A 52 1.64 0.02 -18.33
C PRO A 52 3.03 -0.32 -17.81
N ALA A 53 3.96 0.64 -17.79
CA ALA A 53 5.32 0.38 -17.32
C ALA A 53 5.33 -0.06 -15.85
N ASN A 54 4.49 0.54 -15.02
CA ASN A 54 4.37 0.17 -13.62
C ASN A 54 3.73 -1.20 -13.44
N ALA A 55 2.69 -1.48 -14.21
CA ALA A 55 2.02 -2.79 -14.18
C ALA A 55 3.00 -3.93 -14.50
N ASP A 56 3.87 -3.76 -15.49
CA ASP A 56 4.89 -4.74 -15.82
C ASP A 56 5.86 -4.97 -14.66
N LYS A 57 6.27 -3.91 -13.99
CA LYS A 57 7.15 -3.99 -12.81
C LYS A 57 6.48 -4.72 -11.66
N VAL A 58 5.19 -4.46 -11.42
CA VAL A 58 4.43 -5.16 -10.37
C VAL A 58 4.38 -6.66 -10.66
N VAL A 59 4.12 -7.05 -11.89
CA VAL A 59 4.11 -8.48 -12.28
C VAL A 59 5.49 -9.10 -12.02
N ALA A 60 6.58 -8.42 -12.37
CA ALA A 60 7.93 -8.90 -12.12
C ALA A 60 8.20 -9.10 -10.63
N VAL A 61 7.75 -8.15 -9.79
CA VAL A 61 7.85 -8.26 -8.33
C VAL A 61 7.09 -9.49 -7.82
N LEU A 62 5.87 -9.70 -8.29
CA LEU A 62 5.04 -10.82 -7.85
C LEU A 62 5.69 -12.17 -8.19
N LYS A 63 6.24 -12.32 -9.38
CA LYS A 63 6.96 -13.54 -9.79
C LYS A 63 8.18 -13.79 -8.91
N GLU A 64 8.98 -12.77 -8.66
CA GLU A 64 10.17 -12.89 -7.82
C GLU A 64 9.80 -13.18 -6.36
N PHE A 65 8.70 -12.65 -5.89
CA PHE A 65 8.19 -12.91 -4.54
C PHE A 65 7.61 -14.32 -4.38
N GLY A 66 7.27 -15.00 -5.50
CA GLY A 66 6.76 -16.37 -5.49
C GLY A 66 5.34 -16.56 -6.00
N PHE A 67 4.68 -15.50 -6.46
CA PHE A 67 3.35 -15.58 -7.07
C PHE A 67 3.48 -15.65 -8.60
N ASP A 68 3.71 -16.84 -9.12
CA ASP A 68 3.86 -17.07 -10.57
C ASP A 68 2.57 -17.68 -11.13
N ASP A 69 1.48 -16.92 -11.07
CA ASP A 69 0.17 -17.32 -11.58
C ASP A 69 -0.09 -16.58 -12.90
N PRO A 70 -0.42 -17.29 -13.99
CA PRO A 70 -0.74 -16.64 -15.27
C PRO A 70 -1.89 -15.64 -15.21
N GLU A 71 -2.80 -15.78 -14.24
CA GLU A 71 -3.89 -14.83 -14.04
C GLU A 71 -3.41 -13.50 -13.48
N LEU A 72 -2.23 -13.44 -12.87
CA LEU A 72 -1.60 -12.22 -12.36
C LEU A 72 -0.84 -11.51 -13.49
N SER A 73 -1.55 -11.15 -14.55
CA SER A 73 -0.97 -10.45 -15.70
C SER A 73 -1.03 -8.93 -15.49
N ALA A 74 -0.26 -8.20 -16.31
CA ALA A 74 -0.23 -6.74 -16.27
C ALA A 74 -1.62 -6.11 -16.45
N ASP A 75 -2.50 -6.75 -17.21
CA ASP A 75 -3.86 -6.25 -17.46
C ASP A 75 -4.66 -6.06 -16.17
N LEU A 76 -4.45 -6.89 -15.15
CA LEU A 76 -5.10 -6.75 -13.86
C LEU A 76 -4.76 -5.41 -13.19
N PHE A 77 -3.53 -4.95 -13.39
CA PHE A 77 -3.01 -3.75 -12.75
C PHE A 77 -3.21 -2.49 -13.59
N LEU A 78 -4.00 -2.60 -14.66
CA LEU A 78 -4.38 -1.49 -15.53
C LEU A 78 -5.85 -1.14 -15.43
N LYS A 79 -6.61 -1.85 -14.60
CA LYS A 79 -8.04 -1.60 -14.39
C LYS A 79 -8.23 -0.70 -13.16
N GLN A 80 -9.12 0.29 -13.29
CA GLN A 80 -9.51 1.11 -12.16
C GLN A 80 -10.30 0.30 -11.13
N TRP A 81 -10.23 0.70 -9.87
CA TRP A 81 -10.96 0.09 -8.76
C TRP A 81 -10.69 -1.41 -8.57
N GLN A 82 -9.46 -1.83 -8.89
CA GLN A 82 -9.05 -3.21 -8.74
C GLN A 82 -8.39 -3.41 -7.39
N ILE A 83 -8.80 -4.47 -6.70
CA ILE A 83 -8.19 -4.92 -5.46
C ILE A 83 -7.76 -6.36 -5.64
N ILE A 84 -6.47 -6.62 -5.45
CA ILE A 84 -5.89 -7.96 -5.59
C ILE A 84 -5.30 -8.35 -4.24
N ARG A 85 -5.81 -9.44 -3.67
CA ARG A 85 -5.34 -9.95 -2.38
C ARG A 85 -4.48 -11.19 -2.60
N LEU A 86 -3.30 -11.20 -1.97
CA LEU A 86 -2.31 -12.26 -2.10
C LEU A 86 -1.97 -12.80 -0.72
N GLY A 87 -1.95 -14.12 -0.60
CA GLY A 87 -1.66 -14.78 0.67
C GLY A 87 -2.85 -14.79 1.62
N LEU A 88 -2.60 -15.16 2.87
CA LEU A 88 -3.60 -15.30 3.92
C LEU A 88 -3.19 -14.48 5.15
N PRO A 89 -4.17 -13.94 5.91
CA PRO A 89 -3.84 -13.29 7.18
C PRO A 89 -3.03 -14.21 8.09
N PRO A 90 -2.05 -13.73 8.85
CA PRO A 90 -1.67 -12.31 9.02
C PRO A 90 -0.72 -11.75 7.95
N ALA A 91 -0.31 -12.55 6.97
CA ALA A 91 0.69 -12.17 5.97
C ALA A 91 0.06 -11.78 4.61
N ARG A 92 -1.19 -11.38 4.59
CA ARG A 92 -1.89 -11.02 3.35
C ARG A 92 -1.44 -9.65 2.85
N ILE A 93 -1.19 -9.58 1.53
CA ILE A 93 -0.85 -8.35 0.82
C ILE A 93 -2.03 -7.96 -0.05
N GLU A 94 -2.42 -6.69 0.01
CA GLU A 94 -3.50 -6.14 -0.81
C GLU A 94 -2.93 -5.07 -1.73
N LEU A 95 -3.06 -5.29 -3.04
CA LEU A 95 -2.68 -4.33 -4.07
C LEU A 95 -3.93 -3.65 -4.60
N THR A 96 -3.95 -2.32 -4.62
CA THR A 96 -5.08 -1.57 -5.14
C THR A 96 -4.64 -0.56 -6.19
N THR A 97 -5.50 -0.33 -7.19
CA THR A 97 -5.20 0.60 -8.29
C THR A 97 -5.88 1.94 -8.14
N THR A 98 -6.97 2.02 -7.38
CA THR A 98 -7.72 3.26 -7.17
C THR A 98 -8.28 3.29 -5.76
N ILE A 99 -8.21 4.42 -5.09
CA ILE A 99 -8.81 4.61 -3.76
C ILE A 99 -9.67 5.86 -3.74
N SER A 100 -10.60 5.93 -2.77
CA SER A 100 -11.59 6.99 -2.69
C SER A 100 -11.00 8.35 -2.36
N GLY A 101 -11.45 9.38 -3.06
CA GLY A 101 -11.28 10.77 -2.69
C GLY A 101 -9.93 11.41 -3.03
N VAL A 102 -8.97 10.67 -3.54
CA VAL A 102 -7.63 11.17 -3.83
C VAL A 102 -7.11 10.62 -5.17
N ASP A 103 -6.17 11.37 -5.76
CA ASP A 103 -5.51 11.02 -7.02
C ASP A 103 -4.09 10.52 -6.76
N PHE A 104 -3.69 9.43 -7.42
CA PHE A 104 -2.36 8.84 -7.20
C PHE A 104 -1.23 9.82 -7.49
N GLY A 105 -1.28 10.53 -8.62
CA GLY A 105 -0.21 11.46 -9.01
C GLY A 105 0.01 12.55 -7.97
N GLU A 106 -1.06 13.12 -7.43
CA GLU A 106 -0.99 14.15 -6.40
C GLU A 106 -0.42 13.58 -5.09
N CYS A 107 -0.89 12.40 -4.68
CA CYS A 107 -0.41 11.74 -3.48
C CYS A 107 1.06 11.33 -3.61
N TYR A 108 1.44 10.83 -4.77
CA TYR A 108 2.82 10.41 -5.03
C TYR A 108 3.79 11.59 -4.98
N ALA A 109 3.39 12.74 -5.53
CA ALA A 109 4.18 13.97 -5.45
C ALA A 109 4.35 14.47 -4.00
N ALA A 110 3.37 14.19 -3.14
CA ALA A 110 3.38 14.57 -1.72
C ALA A 110 3.87 13.43 -0.81
N GLN A 111 4.37 12.34 -1.36
CA GLN A 111 4.75 11.16 -0.60
C GLN A 111 5.75 11.46 0.51
N VAL A 112 5.63 10.69 1.58
CA VAL A 112 6.62 10.64 2.65
C VAL A 112 7.46 9.39 2.45
N THR A 113 8.78 9.55 2.40
CA THR A 113 9.70 8.43 2.34
C THR A 113 10.41 8.30 3.67
N ASP A 114 10.35 7.12 4.27
CA ASP A 114 11.00 6.88 5.56
C ASP A 114 11.46 5.43 5.63
N VAL A 115 12.33 5.15 6.60
CA VAL A 115 12.76 3.79 6.91
C VAL A 115 11.87 3.28 8.04
N VAL A 116 11.13 2.21 7.77
CA VAL A 116 10.21 1.59 8.72
C VAL A 116 10.67 0.17 8.96
N ASP A 117 11.01 -0.14 10.21
CA ASP A 117 11.52 -1.47 10.62
C ASP A 117 12.66 -1.97 9.69
N GLY A 118 13.58 -1.07 9.34
CA GLY A 118 14.76 -1.37 8.52
C GLY A 118 14.52 -1.37 7.01
N VAL A 119 13.33 -1.03 6.53
CA VAL A 119 13.00 -1.02 5.11
C VAL A 119 12.54 0.38 4.67
N ARG A 120 13.08 0.85 3.55
CA ARG A 120 12.61 2.10 2.95
C ARG A 120 11.20 1.91 2.42
N VAL A 121 10.31 2.84 2.77
CA VAL A 121 8.90 2.79 2.39
C VAL A 121 8.45 4.14 1.86
N ASN A 122 7.67 4.12 0.78
CA ASN A 122 6.95 5.29 0.29
C ASN A 122 5.55 5.27 0.90
N LEU A 123 5.21 6.29 1.69
CA LEU A 123 3.92 6.36 2.38
C LEU A 123 3.07 7.48 1.80
N ILE A 124 1.77 7.28 1.78
CA ILE A 124 0.82 8.36 1.56
C ILE A 124 1.04 9.42 2.66
N ASP A 125 0.99 10.70 2.31
CA ASP A 125 1.09 11.76 3.31
C ASP A 125 -0.17 11.83 4.18
N LEU A 126 -0.05 12.45 5.35
CA LEU A 126 -1.13 12.47 6.33
C LEU A 126 -2.40 13.14 5.82
N ASP A 127 -2.27 14.27 5.14
CA ASP A 127 -3.43 15.02 4.66
C ASP A 127 -4.25 14.23 3.63
N HIS A 128 -3.59 13.59 2.67
CA HIS A 128 -4.26 12.74 1.70
C HIS A 128 -4.82 11.46 2.33
N LEU A 129 -4.12 10.90 3.31
CA LEU A 129 -4.64 9.74 4.07
C LEU A 129 -5.97 10.09 4.76
N LYS A 130 -6.04 11.24 5.39
CA LYS A 130 -7.28 11.72 6.03
C LYS A 130 -8.39 11.94 5.01
N THR A 131 -8.08 12.55 3.88
CA THR A 131 -9.04 12.76 2.80
C THR A 131 -9.59 11.43 2.29
N ASN A 132 -8.71 10.46 2.08
CA ASN A 132 -9.11 9.11 1.67
C ASN A 132 -10.02 8.43 2.70
N LYS A 133 -9.65 8.49 3.98
CA LYS A 133 -10.44 7.90 5.07
C LYS A 133 -11.84 8.51 5.15
N LYS A 134 -11.92 9.83 5.03
CA LYS A 134 -13.19 10.54 5.04
C LYS A 134 -14.06 10.16 3.84
N ALA A 135 -13.49 10.08 2.65
CA ALA A 135 -14.20 9.72 1.42
C ALA A 135 -14.70 8.27 1.44
N SER A 136 -13.88 7.36 1.95
CA SER A 136 -14.23 5.94 2.13
C SER A 136 -15.36 5.75 3.13
N GLY A 137 -15.29 6.43 4.27
CA GLY A 137 -16.38 6.55 5.24
C GLY A 137 -16.81 5.27 5.96
N ARG A 138 -16.03 4.18 5.88
CA ARG A 138 -16.33 2.95 6.63
C ARG A 138 -16.11 3.20 8.12
N HIS A 139 -16.71 2.36 8.98
CA HIS A 139 -16.58 2.50 10.44
C HIS A 139 -15.11 2.56 10.88
N GLN A 140 -14.27 1.68 10.34
CA GLN A 140 -12.85 1.68 10.66
C GLN A 140 -12.16 2.97 10.18
N ASP A 141 -12.54 3.48 9.01
CA ASP A 141 -12.00 4.72 8.47
C ASP A 141 -12.32 5.93 9.36
N LEU A 142 -13.56 6.00 9.85
CA LEU A 142 -13.98 7.08 10.75
C LEU A 142 -13.29 6.96 12.11
N ALA A 143 -13.12 5.74 12.62
CA ALA A 143 -12.37 5.50 13.85
C ALA A 143 -10.90 5.92 13.70
N ASP A 144 -10.29 5.60 12.57
CA ASP A 144 -8.91 6.01 12.26
C ASP A 144 -8.78 7.54 12.26
N LEU A 145 -9.75 8.25 11.65
CA LEU A 145 -9.75 9.72 11.63
C LEU A 145 -9.79 10.33 13.02
N GLU A 146 -10.52 9.75 13.95
CA GLU A 146 -10.60 10.25 15.34
C GLU A 146 -9.24 10.18 16.05
N HIS A 147 -8.37 9.25 15.66
CA HIS A 147 -7.08 9.01 16.30
C HIS A 147 -5.89 9.63 15.55
N LEU A 148 -6.07 10.05 14.30
CA LEU A 148 -5.01 10.70 13.54
C LEU A 148 -4.80 12.15 13.98
N PRO A 149 -3.55 12.66 13.95
CA PRO A 149 -3.23 14.03 14.34
C PRO A 149 -3.97 15.11 13.55
#